data_25adbeb63d30e23ef5caf3bcca662f16
#
_entry.id   25adbeb63d30e23ef5caf3bcca662f16
#
_cell.length_a   1.000
_cell.length_b   1.000
_cell.length_c   1.000
_cell.angle_alpha   90.00
_cell.angle_beta   90.00
_cell.angle_gamma   90.00
#
_symmetry.space_group_name_H-M   'P 1'
#
loop_
_entity.id
_entity.type
_entity.pdbx_description
1 polymer ?
#
loop_
_entity_poly.entity_id
_entity_poly.type
_entity_poly.pdbx_seq_one_letter_code
_entity_poly.pdbx_strand_id
1 'polypeptide(L)'
;MVALFHKLGPDAPTLCEGWTTRDLAVHLWVRENRPDAAAGVFVKALSGHLEKESRKVAERDFDELVDDWGRGPATYNPVRFVDAQQNFVEHFVHHEDIRRANGMGPRDFSARIKQQMHSYLKLLAKVALRNSTRPVIMQPEGLPRIVAADKHGVADKGDAVVRVSGEVGELILWSFGRDAAEVALEGDAKAAVRSTL
;
A
#
# COMPACT_ATOMS: atom_id res chain seq x y z
N MET A 1 -7.21 -9.07 9.13
CA MET A 1 -7.66 -7.67 9.05
C MET A 1 -9.06 -7.50 9.63
N VAL A 2 -10.06 -8.31 9.28
CA VAL A 2 -11.42 -8.28 9.88
C VAL A 2 -11.39 -8.22 11.41
N ALA A 3 -10.73 -9.18 12.06
CA ALA A 3 -10.61 -9.19 13.52
C ALA A 3 -9.96 -7.91 14.11
N LEU A 4 -9.11 -7.23 13.35
CA LEU A 4 -8.50 -5.98 13.79
C LEU A 4 -9.50 -4.82 13.70
N PHE A 5 -10.29 -4.76 12.63
CA PHE A 5 -11.38 -3.80 12.51
C PHE A 5 -12.37 -3.91 13.67
N HIS A 6 -12.88 -5.12 13.95
CA HIS A 6 -13.80 -5.34 15.08
C HIS A 6 -13.18 -4.97 16.43
N LYS A 7 -11.88 -5.28 16.62
CA LYS A 7 -11.17 -4.95 17.87
C LYS A 7 -11.05 -3.45 18.11
N LEU A 8 -10.79 -2.68 17.04
CA LEU A 8 -10.52 -1.25 17.15
C LEU A 8 -11.77 -0.38 17.01
N GLY A 9 -12.82 -0.90 16.37
CA GLY A 9 -14.04 -0.14 16.07
C GLY A 9 -13.87 0.85 14.94
N PRO A 10 -14.94 1.63 14.62
CA PRO A 10 -15.00 2.49 13.43
C PRO A 10 -14.17 3.75 13.49
N ASP A 11 -13.82 4.25 14.68
CA ASP A 11 -13.26 5.60 14.87
C ASP A 11 -11.73 5.59 15.12
N ALA A 12 -11.09 4.41 15.06
CA ALA A 12 -9.66 4.30 15.26
C ALA A 12 -8.87 4.96 14.11
N PRO A 13 -7.71 5.58 14.39
CA PRO A 13 -6.90 6.24 13.38
C PRO A 13 -6.26 5.23 12.41
N THR A 14 -5.92 5.74 11.21
CA THR A 14 -5.10 5.05 10.23
C THR A 14 -3.92 5.93 9.80
N LEU A 15 -2.95 5.38 9.08
CA LEU A 15 -1.88 6.20 8.47
C LEU A 15 -2.36 6.92 7.19
N CYS A 16 -3.54 6.62 6.68
CA CYS A 16 -4.16 7.39 5.61
C CYS A 16 -4.66 8.72 6.20
N GLU A 17 -4.10 9.84 5.76
CA GLU A 17 -4.40 11.16 6.30
C GLU A 17 -5.91 11.45 6.31
N GLY A 18 -6.45 11.78 7.49
CA GLY A 18 -7.85 12.09 7.71
C GLY A 18 -8.80 10.88 7.71
N TRP A 19 -8.30 9.65 7.58
CA TRP A 19 -9.14 8.45 7.55
C TRP A 19 -9.17 7.71 8.88
N THR A 20 -10.37 7.35 9.28
CA THR A 20 -10.63 6.38 10.34
C THR A 20 -10.64 4.96 9.79
N THR A 21 -10.75 3.97 10.67
CA THR A 21 -11.00 2.56 10.29
C THR A 21 -12.28 2.40 9.49
N ARG A 22 -13.33 3.21 9.75
CA ARG A 22 -14.56 3.22 8.95
C ARG A 22 -14.29 3.64 7.51
N ASP A 23 -13.57 4.74 7.32
CA ASP A 23 -13.25 5.23 5.96
C ASP A 23 -12.44 4.20 5.17
N LEU A 24 -11.50 3.55 5.85
CA LEU A 24 -10.71 2.50 5.23
C LEU A 24 -11.53 1.25 4.89
N ALA A 25 -12.46 0.83 5.76
CA ALA A 25 -13.37 -0.29 5.49
C ALA A 25 -14.28 0.01 4.28
N VAL A 26 -14.81 1.26 4.21
CA VAL A 26 -15.60 1.74 3.06
C VAL A 26 -14.76 1.69 1.77
N HIS A 27 -13.54 2.21 1.81
CA HIS A 27 -12.62 2.20 0.67
C HIS A 27 -12.39 0.78 0.15
N LEU A 28 -12.03 -0.15 1.02
CA LEU A 28 -11.76 -1.54 0.66
C LEU A 28 -12.99 -2.24 0.09
N TRP A 29 -14.16 -2.02 0.72
CA TRP A 29 -15.41 -2.60 0.23
C TRP A 29 -15.79 -2.06 -1.15
N VAL A 30 -15.74 -0.74 -1.35
CA VAL A 30 -16.07 -0.11 -2.65
C VAL A 30 -15.11 -0.57 -3.73
N ARG A 31 -13.82 -0.59 -3.43
CA ARG A 31 -12.78 -1.04 -4.37
C ARG A 31 -13.04 -2.46 -4.88
N GLU A 32 -13.48 -3.36 -4.02
CA GLU A 32 -13.65 -4.78 -4.38
C GLU A 32 -15.05 -5.11 -4.90
N ASN A 33 -16.08 -4.35 -4.51
CA ASN A 33 -17.46 -4.66 -4.86
C ASN A 33 -18.06 -3.71 -5.90
N ARG A 34 -17.46 -2.52 -6.11
CA ARG A 34 -17.96 -1.50 -7.04
C ARG A 34 -16.86 -1.04 -8.01
N PRO A 35 -16.43 -1.91 -8.94
CA PRO A 35 -15.37 -1.55 -9.91
C PRO A 35 -15.75 -0.34 -10.78
N ASP A 36 -17.05 -0.12 -11.01
CA ASP A 36 -17.58 1.05 -11.70
C ASP A 36 -17.31 2.36 -10.94
N ALA A 37 -17.40 2.33 -9.62
CA ALA A 37 -17.10 3.47 -8.76
C ALA A 37 -15.59 3.59 -8.49
N ALA A 38 -14.91 2.47 -8.26
CA ALA A 38 -13.47 2.44 -7.98
C ALA A 38 -12.62 3.05 -9.11
N ALA A 39 -13.10 3.00 -10.37
CA ALA A 39 -12.47 3.71 -11.48
C ALA A 39 -12.35 5.23 -11.26
N GLY A 40 -13.19 5.81 -10.38
CA GLY A 40 -13.13 7.22 -10.00
C GLY A 40 -11.85 7.65 -9.30
N VAL A 41 -11.06 6.70 -8.76
CA VAL A 41 -9.72 6.98 -8.23
C VAL A 41 -8.78 7.45 -9.33
N PHE A 42 -8.90 6.89 -10.54
CA PHE A 42 -8.00 7.18 -11.65
C PHE A 42 -8.62 8.14 -12.68
N VAL A 43 -9.94 8.20 -12.76
CA VAL A 43 -10.69 8.98 -13.74
C VAL A 43 -11.47 10.08 -13.06
N LYS A 44 -10.96 11.31 -13.12
CA LYS A 44 -11.56 12.49 -12.47
C LYS A 44 -13.05 12.68 -12.78
N ALA A 45 -13.49 12.35 -13.99
CA ALA A 45 -14.90 12.45 -14.38
C ALA A 45 -15.82 11.50 -13.59
N LEU A 46 -15.27 10.44 -12.99
CA LEU A 46 -15.99 9.45 -12.18
C LEU A 46 -15.86 9.67 -10.67
N SER A 47 -15.11 10.69 -10.22
CA SER A 47 -14.90 10.94 -8.78
C SER A 47 -16.21 11.20 -8.03
N GLY A 48 -17.16 11.93 -8.63
CA GLY A 48 -18.47 12.16 -8.02
C GLY A 48 -19.30 10.88 -7.86
N HIS A 49 -19.15 9.90 -8.77
CA HIS A 49 -19.77 8.59 -8.62
C HIS A 49 -19.14 7.79 -7.47
N LEU A 50 -17.81 7.81 -7.39
CA LEU A 50 -17.08 7.19 -6.27
C LEU A 50 -17.51 7.78 -4.93
N GLU A 51 -17.55 9.10 -4.80
CA GLU A 51 -17.98 9.77 -3.56
C GLU A 51 -19.41 9.42 -3.16
N LYS A 52 -20.33 9.37 -4.13
CA LYS A 52 -21.73 8.99 -3.90
C LYS A 52 -21.85 7.57 -3.36
N GLU A 53 -21.15 6.63 -3.99
CA GLU A 53 -21.20 5.23 -3.57
C GLU A 53 -20.49 5.02 -2.24
N SER A 54 -19.36 5.68 -2.00
CA SER A 54 -18.66 5.64 -0.71
C SER A 54 -19.54 6.17 0.42
N ARG A 55 -20.28 7.28 0.22
CA ARG A 55 -21.21 7.79 1.22
C ARG A 55 -22.32 6.80 1.57
N LYS A 56 -22.93 6.16 0.58
CA LYS A 56 -23.97 5.13 0.84
C LYS A 56 -23.42 3.95 1.65
N VAL A 57 -22.20 3.52 1.35
CA VAL A 57 -21.55 2.42 2.06
C VAL A 57 -21.19 2.83 3.48
N ALA A 58 -20.78 4.08 3.70
CA ALA A 58 -20.46 4.63 5.02
C ALA A 58 -21.64 4.68 5.99
N GLU A 59 -22.88 4.71 5.46
CA GLU A 59 -24.12 4.68 6.27
C GLU A 59 -24.45 3.28 6.84
N ARG A 60 -23.76 2.23 6.34
CA ARG A 60 -23.97 0.85 6.81
C ARG A 60 -23.44 0.68 8.24
N ASP A 61 -23.99 -0.29 8.95
CA ASP A 61 -23.39 -0.76 10.20
C ASP A 61 -21.94 -1.18 9.94
N PHE A 62 -21.02 -0.79 10.85
CA PHE A 62 -19.59 -1.00 10.64
C PHE A 62 -19.21 -2.48 10.68
N ASP A 63 -19.76 -3.22 11.64
CA ASP A 63 -19.41 -4.63 11.81
C ASP A 63 -19.96 -5.47 10.64
N GLU A 64 -21.20 -5.16 10.20
CA GLU A 64 -21.77 -5.79 9.01
C GLU A 64 -20.98 -5.46 7.73
N LEU A 65 -20.49 -4.23 7.58
CA LEU A 65 -19.66 -3.81 6.45
C LEU A 65 -18.32 -4.59 6.42
N VAL A 66 -17.66 -4.69 7.57
CA VAL A 66 -16.39 -5.40 7.74
C VAL A 66 -16.55 -6.89 7.48
N ASP A 67 -17.62 -7.51 8.00
CA ASP A 67 -17.91 -8.92 7.76
C ASP A 67 -18.24 -9.21 6.30
N ASP A 68 -18.98 -8.32 5.65
CA ASP A 68 -19.32 -8.43 4.24
C ASP A 68 -18.07 -8.35 3.36
N TRP A 69 -17.19 -7.36 3.63
CA TRP A 69 -15.88 -7.27 2.98
C TRP A 69 -15.03 -8.52 3.22
N GLY A 70 -15.02 -9.05 4.44
CA GLY A 70 -14.27 -10.24 4.82
C GLY A 70 -14.67 -11.52 4.07
N ARG A 71 -15.92 -11.60 3.58
CA ARG A 71 -16.41 -12.69 2.72
C ARG A 71 -15.85 -12.62 1.29
N GLY A 72 -15.26 -11.49 0.94
CA GLY A 72 -14.75 -11.21 -0.40
C GLY A 72 -15.83 -10.87 -1.43
N PRO A 73 -15.43 -10.38 -2.62
CA PRO A 73 -16.36 -9.97 -3.66
C PRO A 73 -17.17 -11.15 -4.19
N ALA A 74 -18.39 -10.84 -4.63
CA ALA A 74 -19.32 -11.83 -5.20
C ALA A 74 -18.67 -12.65 -6.33
N THR A 75 -19.08 -13.91 -6.47
CA THR A 75 -18.46 -14.87 -7.41
C THR A 75 -18.46 -14.44 -8.86
N TYR A 76 -19.45 -13.64 -9.27
CA TYR A 76 -19.58 -13.09 -10.62
C TYR A 76 -18.81 -11.77 -10.84
N ASN A 77 -18.18 -11.23 -9.79
CA ASN A 77 -17.46 -9.95 -9.89
C ASN A 77 -16.09 -10.17 -10.57
N PRO A 78 -15.82 -9.51 -11.72
CA PRO A 78 -14.56 -9.67 -12.44
C PRO A 78 -13.34 -9.18 -11.64
N VAL A 79 -13.52 -8.36 -10.61
CA VAL A 79 -12.45 -7.93 -9.69
C VAL A 79 -11.78 -9.11 -9.01
N ARG A 80 -12.45 -10.27 -8.88
CA ARG A 80 -11.80 -11.51 -8.38
C ARG A 80 -10.62 -11.98 -9.23
N PHE A 81 -10.60 -11.58 -10.50
CA PHE A 81 -9.51 -11.91 -11.44
C PHE A 81 -8.48 -10.79 -11.55
N VAL A 82 -8.72 -9.63 -10.89
CA VAL A 82 -7.68 -8.62 -10.74
C VAL A 82 -6.56 -9.22 -9.91
N ASP A 83 -5.36 -9.08 -10.42
CA ASP A 83 -4.14 -9.74 -10.00
C ASP A 83 -4.07 -9.93 -8.47
N ALA A 84 -4.03 -11.20 -8.05
CA ALA A 84 -3.92 -11.57 -6.64
C ALA A 84 -2.72 -10.92 -5.95
N GLN A 85 -1.68 -10.56 -6.71
CA GLN A 85 -0.50 -9.85 -6.19
C GLN A 85 -0.82 -8.40 -5.84
N GLN A 86 -1.60 -7.71 -6.66
CA GLN A 86 -2.00 -6.33 -6.43
C GLN A 86 -2.92 -6.23 -5.21
N ASN A 87 -3.88 -7.15 -5.08
CA ASN A 87 -4.74 -7.22 -3.91
C ASN A 87 -3.96 -7.55 -2.62
N PHE A 88 -2.98 -8.45 -2.72
CA PHE A 88 -2.14 -8.80 -1.57
C PHE A 88 -1.42 -7.58 -0.97
N VAL A 89 -0.82 -6.75 -1.82
CA VAL A 89 -0.06 -5.60 -1.34
C VAL A 89 -0.97 -4.48 -0.84
N GLU A 90 -2.07 -4.25 -1.49
CA GLU A 90 -3.08 -3.30 -1.03
C GLU A 90 -3.58 -3.68 0.37
N HIS A 91 -3.96 -4.95 0.57
CA HIS A 91 -4.35 -5.44 1.89
C HIS A 91 -3.20 -5.39 2.91
N PHE A 92 -1.97 -5.65 2.47
CA PHE A 92 -0.80 -5.53 3.34
C PHE A 92 -0.60 -4.10 3.82
N VAL A 93 -0.57 -3.13 2.89
CA VAL A 93 -0.35 -1.71 3.21
C VAL A 93 -1.45 -1.18 4.12
N HIS A 94 -2.70 -1.41 3.78
CA HIS A 94 -3.82 -0.93 4.60
C HIS A 94 -3.95 -1.66 5.95
N HIS A 95 -3.54 -2.93 6.02
CA HIS A 95 -3.43 -3.60 7.32
C HIS A 95 -2.37 -2.93 8.21
N GLU A 96 -1.21 -2.59 7.65
CA GLU A 96 -0.19 -1.86 8.37
C GLU A 96 -0.61 -0.40 8.67
N ASP A 97 -1.37 0.25 7.80
CA ASP A 97 -1.92 1.58 8.07
C ASP A 97 -2.73 1.60 9.38
N ILE A 98 -3.58 0.58 9.60
CA ILE A 98 -4.30 0.45 10.87
C ILE A 98 -3.35 0.09 12.01
N ARG A 99 -2.49 -0.90 11.81
CA ARG A 99 -1.61 -1.41 12.86
C ARG A 99 -0.68 -0.33 13.41
N ARG A 100 0.00 0.39 12.53
CA ARG A 100 1.00 1.40 12.90
C ARG A 100 0.38 2.62 13.54
N ALA A 101 -0.76 3.08 13.04
CA ALA A 101 -1.49 4.18 13.67
C ALA A 101 -1.99 3.84 15.08
N ASN A 102 -2.11 2.54 15.43
CA ASN A 102 -2.54 2.07 16.74
C ASN A 102 -1.39 1.44 17.55
N GLY A 103 -0.15 1.85 17.31
CA GLY A 103 1.03 1.50 18.10
C GLY A 103 1.52 0.06 17.96
N MET A 104 1.10 -0.66 16.91
CA MET A 104 1.56 -2.02 16.66
C MET A 104 2.80 -2.00 15.76
N GLY A 105 3.86 -2.67 16.18
CA GLY A 105 5.14 -2.75 15.46
C GLY A 105 5.09 -3.62 14.20
N PRO A 106 6.24 -3.75 13.50
CA PRO A 106 6.43 -4.59 12.33
C PRO A 106 5.97 -6.04 12.56
N ARG A 107 5.59 -6.70 11.47
CA ARG A 107 5.31 -8.15 11.47
C ARG A 107 6.45 -8.88 10.80
N ASP A 108 6.79 -10.06 11.34
CA ASP A 108 7.66 -10.99 10.62
C ASP A 108 6.85 -11.87 9.67
N PHE A 109 7.45 -12.21 8.55
CA PHE A 109 6.85 -13.01 7.49
C PHE A 109 7.74 -14.20 7.12
N SER A 110 7.12 -15.30 6.70
CA SER A 110 7.86 -16.44 6.19
C SER A 110 8.69 -16.07 4.96
N ALA A 111 9.79 -16.80 4.72
CA ALA A 111 10.65 -16.58 3.56
C ALA A 111 9.87 -16.58 2.23
N ARG A 112 8.86 -17.43 2.09
CA ARG A 112 7.98 -17.49 0.91
C ARG A 112 7.22 -16.17 0.71
N ILE A 113 6.66 -15.61 1.78
CA ILE A 113 5.93 -14.33 1.71
C ILE A 113 6.90 -13.19 1.42
N LYS A 114 8.07 -13.16 2.07
CA LYS A 114 9.12 -12.16 1.79
C LYS A 114 9.56 -12.18 0.32
N GLN A 115 9.66 -13.35 -0.31
CA GLN A 115 9.97 -13.48 -1.75
C GLN A 115 8.83 -12.92 -2.64
N GLN A 116 7.58 -13.18 -2.29
CA GLN A 116 6.42 -12.61 -3.01
C GLN A 116 6.41 -11.07 -2.89
N MET A 117 6.60 -10.55 -1.69
CA MET A 117 6.73 -9.11 -1.42
C MET A 117 7.88 -8.49 -2.22
N HIS A 118 9.04 -9.15 -2.28
CA HIS A 118 10.18 -8.69 -3.05
C HIS A 118 9.88 -8.60 -4.56
N SER A 119 9.20 -9.62 -5.10
CA SER A 119 8.80 -9.61 -6.52
C SER A 119 7.87 -8.44 -6.84
N TYR A 120 6.96 -8.12 -5.93
CA TYR A 120 6.09 -6.95 -6.06
C TYR A 120 6.86 -5.65 -5.91
N LEU A 121 7.73 -5.54 -4.90
CA LEU A 121 8.55 -4.35 -4.67
C LEU A 121 9.38 -3.96 -5.90
N LYS A 122 9.84 -4.93 -6.69
CA LYS A 122 10.54 -4.66 -7.97
C LYS A 122 9.69 -3.90 -8.98
N LEU A 123 8.39 -4.17 -9.04
CA LEU A 123 7.47 -3.48 -9.93
C LEU A 123 7.08 -2.12 -9.33
N LEU A 124 6.72 -2.11 -8.05
CA LEU A 124 6.34 -0.93 -7.31
C LEU A 124 7.42 0.15 -7.35
N ALA A 125 8.69 -0.21 -7.09
CA ALA A 125 9.79 0.73 -7.05
C ALA A 125 9.97 1.50 -8.36
N LYS A 126 9.72 0.86 -9.52
CA LYS A 126 9.79 1.51 -10.83
C LYS A 126 8.75 2.62 -10.99
N VAL A 127 7.57 2.44 -10.42
CA VAL A 127 6.47 3.41 -10.53
C VAL A 127 6.57 4.45 -9.42
N ALA A 128 6.72 4.00 -8.18
CA ALA A 128 6.72 4.87 -7.00
C ALA A 128 7.91 5.86 -7.01
N LEU A 129 9.07 5.42 -7.49
CA LEU A 129 10.31 6.21 -7.45
C LEU A 129 10.69 6.86 -8.79
N ARG A 130 9.83 6.78 -9.82
CA ARG A 130 10.12 7.27 -11.18
C ARG A 130 10.53 8.74 -11.27
N ASN A 131 10.07 9.54 -10.31
CA ASN A 131 10.35 10.98 -10.23
C ASN A 131 11.60 11.31 -9.42
N SER A 132 12.29 10.31 -8.88
CA SER A 132 13.52 10.51 -8.14
C SER A 132 14.59 11.13 -9.04
N THR A 133 15.35 12.05 -8.47
CA THR A 133 16.40 12.80 -9.18
C THR A 133 17.75 12.07 -9.20
N ARG A 134 17.88 11.05 -8.35
CA ARG A 134 19.04 10.14 -8.30
C ARG A 134 18.58 8.69 -8.31
N PRO A 135 19.43 7.75 -8.75
CA PRO A 135 19.14 6.33 -8.60
C PRO A 135 18.85 5.96 -7.14
N VAL A 136 17.85 5.12 -6.93
CA VAL A 136 17.51 4.59 -5.61
C VAL A 136 17.83 3.10 -5.59
N ILE A 137 18.69 2.70 -4.67
CA ILE A 137 19.07 1.30 -4.44
C ILE A 137 18.34 0.85 -3.17
N MET A 138 17.37 -0.04 -3.34
CA MET A 138 16.68 -0.67 -2.21
C MET A 138 17.40 -1.97 -1.85
N GLN A 139 17.67 -2.14 -0.55
CA GLN A 139 18.40 -3.29 0.00
C GLN A 139 17.52 -4.02 1.01
N PRO A 140 16.59 -4.88 0.55
CA PRO A 140 15.78 -5.68 1.47
C PRO A 140 16.65 -6.74 2.15
N GLU A 141 16.46 -6.92 3.45
CA GLU A 141 17.23 -7.85 4.25
C GLU A 141 17.08 -9.30 3.74
N GLY A 142 18.22 -9.95 3.50
CA GLY A 142 18.25 -11.34 3.02
C GLY A 142 17.74 -11.58 1.61
N LEU A 143 17.48 -10.53 0.83
CA LEU A 143 16.95 -10.61 -0.54
C LEU A 143 17.81 -9.78 -1.52
N PRO A 144 17.75 -10.06 -2.84
CA PRO A 144 18.50 -9.30 -3.82
C PRO A 144 18.12 -7.81 -3.82
N ARG A 145 19.12 -6.95 -4.02
CA ARG A 145 18.90 -5.50 -4.18
C ARG A 145 18.02 -5.18 -5.38
N ILE A 146 17.30 -4.07 -5.29
CA ILE A 146 16.47 -3.52 -6.35
C ILE A 146 17.01 -2.13 -6.70
N VAL A 147 17.15 -1.85 -7.99
CA VAL A 147 17.56 -0.53 -8.49
C VAL A 147 16.36 0.11 -9.18
N ALA A 148 16.03 1.33 -8.74
CA ALA A 148 14.96 2.14 -9.31
C ALA A 148 15.48 3.53 -9.71
N ALA A 149 14.80 4.20 -10.62
CA ALA A 149 15.10 5.55 -11.12
C ALA A 149 16.51 5.71 -11.74
N ASP A 150 17.17 4.63 -12.13
CA ASP A 150 18.49 4.67 -12.77
C ASP A 150 18.38 4.93 -14.28
N LYS A 151 18.07 6.17 -14.65
CA LYS A 151 17.85 6.59 -16.03
C LYS A 151 19.11 6.54 -16.90
N HIS A 152 20.28 6.50 -16.28
CA HIS A 152 21.57 6.60 -16.98
C HIS A 152 22.48 5.41 -16.75
N GLY A 153 22.02 4.36 -16.07
CA GLY A 153 22.82 3.16 -15.78
C GLY A 153 24.04 3.45 -14.90
N VAL A 154 23.93 4.40 -13.97
CA VAL A 154 25.05 4.86 -13.14
C VAL A 154 25.03 4.31 -11.72
N ALA A 155 23.98 3.59 -11.34
CA ALA A 155 23.82 3.07 -9.97
C ALA A 155 24.98 2.19 -9.50
N ASP A 156 25.63 1.49 -10.42
CA ASP A 156 26.79 0.62 -10.11
C ASP A 156 28.12 1.36 -10.10
N LYS A 157 28.17 2.61 -10.57
CA LYS A 157 29.41 3.37 -10.79
C LYS A 157 29.55 4.58 -9.87
N GLY A 158 28.48 4.97 -9.18
CA GLY A 158 28.43 6.26 -8.55
C GLY A 158 28.14 6.27 -7.05
N ASP A 159 28.71 7.27 -6.40
CA ASP A 159 28.42 7.59 -5.01
C ASP A 159 27.14 8.47 -4.88
N ALA A 160 26.64 8.98 -6.02
CA ALA A 160 25.47 9.85 -6.08
C ALA A 160 24.16 9.06 -6.17
N VAL A 161 23.96 8.11 -5.24
CA VAL A 161 22.78 7.27 -5.14
C VAL A 161 22.10 7.47 -3.78
N VAL A 162 20.83 7.13 -3.70
CA VAL A 162 20.12 6.98 -2.41
C VAL A 162 20.02 5.48 -2.12
N ARG A 163 20.45 5.08 -0.92
CA ARG A 163 20.26 3.71 -0.44
C ARG A 163 19.15 3.67 0.59
N VAL A 164 18.28 2.67 0.46
CA VAL A 164 17.16 2.45 1.40
C VAL A 164 17.23 0.99 1.81
N SER A 165 17.48 0.70 3.07
CA SER A 165 17.60 -0.65 3.60
C SER A 165 16.62 -0.94 4.72
N GLY A 166 16.20 -2.19 4.86
CA GLY A 166 15.28 -2.68 5.87
C GLY A 166 14.55 -3.96 5.43
N GLU A 167 13.64 -4.42 6.26
CA GLU A 167 12.76 -5.54 5.92
C GLU A 167 11.93 -5.21 4.68
N VAL A 168 11.63 -6.22 3.85
CA VAL A 168 10.92 -6.01 2.57
C VAL A 168 9.54 -5.37 2.75
N GLY A 169 8.82 -5.68 3.83
CA GLY A 169 7.54 -5.05 4.16
C GLY A 169 7.69 -3.56 4.44
N GLU A 170 8.73 -3.17 5.19
CA GLU A 170 9.03 -1.78 5.49
C GLU A 170 9.39 -0.99 4.23
N LEU A 171 10.16 -1.60 3.32
CA LEU A 171 10.47 -0.99 2.03
C LEU A 171 9.22 -0.80 1.14
N ILE A 172 8.24 -1.69 1.21
CA ILE A 172 6.94 -1.52 0.55
C ILE A 172 6.22 -0.32 1.16
N LEU A 173 6.05 -0.26 2.48
CA LEU A 173 5.39 0.85 3.19
C LEU A 173 6.06 2.18 2.87
N TRP A 174 7.38 2.23 2.94
CA TRP A 174 8.14 3.42 2.58
C TRP A 174 7.88 3.85 1.13
N SER A 175 7.81 2.91 0.20
CA SER A 175 7.52 3.19 -1.22
C SER A 175 6.11 3.76 -1.44
N PHE A 176 5.16 3.38 -0.58
CA PHE A 176 3.80 3.96 -0.54
C PHE A 176 3.70 5.28 0.24
N GLY A 177 4.84 5.86 0.62
CA GLY A 177 4.86 7.15 1.30
C GLY A 177 4.62 7.10 2.81
N ARG A 178 4.62 5.92 3.44
CA ARG A 178 4.39 5.78 4.88
C ARG A 178 5.67 6.10 5.65
N ASP A 179 5.70 7.25 6.34
CA ASP A 179 6.85 7.67 7.13
C ASP A 179 7.02 6.86 8.44
N ALA A 180 5.99 6.11 8.81
CA ALA A 180 6.06 5.14 9.91
C ALA A 180 6.83 3.85 9.56
N ALA A 181 7.34 3.72 8.33
CA ALA A 181 8.15 2.59 7.90
C ALA A 181 9.54 2.64 8.55
N GLU A 182 9.98 1.49 9.06
CA GLU A 182 11.30 1.34 9.70
C GLU A 182 12.36 1.02 8.66
N VAL A 183 12.94 2.07 8.04
CA VAL A 183 14.00 1.95 7.03
C VAL A 183 15.20 2.82 7.36
N ALA A 184 16.39 2.37 6.99
CA ALA A 184 17.59 3.19 7.01
C ALA A 184 17.82 3.84 5.64
N LEU A 185 18.10 5.15 5.66
CA LEU A 185 18.35 5.96 4.47
C LEU A 185 19.80 6.45 4.47
N GLU A 186 20.50 6.23 3.37
CA GLU A 186 21.85 6.74 3.14
C GLU A 186 21.89 7.59 1.85
N GLY A 187 22.68 8.66 1.88
CA GLY A 187 22.78 9.64 0.80
C GLY A 187 21.75 10.76 0.91
N ASP A 188 21.47 11.42 -0.21
CA ASP A 188 20.51 12.54 -0.26
C ASP A 188 19.07 12.01 -0.30
N ALA A 189 18.48 11.82 0.86
CA ALA A 189 17.12 11.31 1.00
C ALA A 189 16.07 12.13 0.22
N LYS A 190 16.30 13.45 0.03
CA LYS A 190 15.39 14.34 -0.74
C LYS A 190 15.38 14.02 -2.24
N ALA A 191 16.44 13.34 -2.73
CA ALA A 191 16.50 12.91 -4.12
C ALA A 191 15.60 11.70 -4.40
N ALA A 192 15.19 10.94 -3.39
CA ALA A 192 14.23 9.85 -3.50
C ALA A 192 12.80 10.38 -3.38
N VAL A 193 12.20 10.68 -4.53
CA VAL A 193 10.83 11.22 -4.59
C VAL A 193 9.85 10.07 -4.71
N ARG A 194 9.07 9.85 -3.65
CA ARG A 194 8.00 8.84 -3.61
C ARG A 194 6.74 9.43 -4.25
N SER A 195 6.21 8.79 -5.29
CA SER A 195 4.92 9.18 -5.86
C SER A 195 3.80 8.55 -5.03
N THR A 196 2.80 9.33 -4.67
CA THR A 196 1.54 8.82 -4.10
C THR A 196 0.89 7.87 -5.12
N LEU A 197 0.66 6.65 -4.72
CA LEU A 197 0.02 5.59 -5.50
C LEU A 197 -1.40 5.38 -5.01
#